data_245ac3678bed36d2db74cc5637574bb0
#
_entry.id   245ac3678bed36d2db74cc5637574bb0
#
_cell.length_a   1.000
_cell.length_b   1.000
_cell.length_c   1.000
_cell.angle_alpha   90.00
_cell.angle_beta   90.00
_cell.angle_gamma   90.00
#
_symmetry.space_group_name_H-M   'P 1'
#
loop_
_entity.id
_entity.type
_entity.pdbx_description
1 polymer ?
#
loop_
_entity_poly.entity_id
_entity_poly.type
_entity_poly.pdbx_seq_one_letter_code
_entity_poly.pdbx_strand_id
1 'polypeptide(L)'
;MFSNAMGKVLDVACGYGLNFGYLPHDIQLTAVDFSTVMLDMAKQHADQLGMVVDIREGDAEDLRFPDDSFDTVISALATCSFTDPVAALKEMRRVCKPDGYILLVEHGRSENGLIGWYQDRNAAREVELGCRWNQQPHELVKEAGLEILSDNRSLLGILHSIRAIPAKLN
;
A
#
# COMPACT_ATOMS: atom_id res chain seq x y z
N MET A 1 0.22 2.93 12.54
CA MET A 1 0.40 3.78 11.35
C MET A 1 -0.95 4.18 10.76
N PHE A 2 -1.80 3.25 10.37
CA PHE A 2 -3.08 3.53 9.70
C PHE A 2 -4.11 4.27 10.58
N SER A 3 -3.97 4.23 11.90
CA SER A 3 -4.77 5.06 12.83
C SER A 3 -4.58 6.58 12.64
N ASN A 4 -3.61 7.00 11.82
CA ASN A 4 -3.39 8.40 11.44
C ASN A 4 -4.02 8.76 10.08
N ALA A 5 -4.76 7.85 9.45
CA ALA A 5 -5.49 8.14 8.23
C ALA A 5 -6.62 9.14 8.53
N MET A 6 -6.90 10.05 7.60
CA MET A 6 -7.90 11.10 7.79
C MET A 6 -8.65 11.41 6.50
N GLY A 7 -9.84 11.95 6.63
CA GLY A 7 -10.63 12.47 5.53
C GLY A 7 -11.14 11.38 4.59
N LYS A 8 -10.97 11.59 3.29
CA LYS A 8 -11.22 10.57 2.26
C LYS A 8 -10.01 9.66 2.14
N VAL A 9 -10.21 8.38 2.46
CA VAL A 9 -9.14 7.38 2.48
C VAL A 9 -9.34 6.38 1.35
N LEU A 10 -8.27 6.07 0.61
CA LEU A 10 -8.23 4.98 -0.35
C LEU A 10 -7.32 3.86 0.18
N ASP A 11 -7.85 2.64 0.31
CA ASP A 11 -7.08 1.43 0.58
C ASP A 11 -6.85 0.68 -0.73
N VAL A 12 -5.60 0.67 -1.21
CA VAL A 12 -5.17 0.09 -2.49
C VAL A 12 -4.66 -1.32 -2.28
N ALA A 13 -5.21 -2.26 -3.07
CA ALA A 13 -5.02 -3.70 -2.91
C ALA A 13 -5.42 -4.15 -1.51
N CYS A 14 -6.67 -3.83 -1.13
CA CYS A 14 -7.19 -4.02 0.22
C CYS A 14 -7.32 -5.49 0.63
N GLY A 15 -7.26 -6.42 -0.33
CA GLY A 15 -7.51 -7.83 -0.10
C GLY A 15 -8.88 -8.06 0.57
N TYR A 16 -8.91 -8.82 1.63
CA TYR A 16 -10.13 -9.06 2.42
C TYR A 16 -10.43 -7.97 3.47
N GLY A 17 -9.76 -6.81 3.38
CA GLY A 17 -10.02 -5.65 4.24
C GLY A 17 -9.32 -5.71 5.60
N LEU A 18 -8.19 -6.40 5.73
CA LEU A 18 -7.46 -6.51 7.01
C LEU A 18 -7.14 -5.13 7.63
N ASN A 19 -6.90 -4.12 6.81
CA ASN A 19 -6.55 -2.78 7.25
C ASN A 19 -7.72 -2.05 7.94
N PHE A 20 -8.96 -2.41 7.64
CA PHE A 20 -10.16 -1.69 8.11
C PHE A 20 -10.21 -1.54 9.63
N GLY A 21 -9.88 -2.61 10.37
CA GLY A 21 -9.87 -2.60 11.83
C GLY A 21 -8.81 -1.70 12.47
N TYR A 22 -7.87 -1.16 11.69
CA TYR A 22 -6.82 -0.25 12.16
C TYR A 22 -7.05 1.21 11.78
N LEU A 23 -8.14 1.48 11.05
CA LEU A 23 -8.50 2.81 10.57
C LEU A 23 -9.40 3.54 11.57
N PRO A 24 -9.36 4.88 11.62
CA PRO A 24 -10.33 5.66 12.37
C PRO A 24 -11.76 5.46 11.85
N HIS A 25 -12.75 5.62 12.72
CA HIS A 25 -14.17 5.46 12.34
C HIS A 25 -14.77 6.69 11.66
N ASP A 26 -14.11 7.84 11.73
CA ASP A 26 -14.59 9.15 11.22
C ASP A 26 -14.07 9.48 9.81
N ILE A 27 -13.63 8.48 9.05
CA ILE A 27 -13.14 8.61 7.69
C ILE A 27 -14.19 8.19 6.65
N GLN A 28 -13.98 8.61 5.41
CA GLN A 28 -14.70 8.10 4.24
C GLN A 28 -13.79 7.10 3.51
N LEU A 29 -14.04 5.81 3.72
CA LEU A 29 -13.19 4.75 3.19
C LEU A 29 -13.69 4.27 1.82
N THR A 30 -12.80 4.31 0.83
CA THR A 30 -12.90 3.58 -0.44
C THR A 30 -11.81 2.50 -0.44
N ALA A 31 -12.14 1.29 -0.86
CA ALA A 31 -11.21 0.17 -0.93
C ALA A 31 -11.24 -0.46 -2.32
N VAL A 32 -10.06 -0.73 -2.89
CA VAL A 32 -9.93 -1.34 -4.22
C VAL A 32 -9.07 -2.58 -4.15
N ASP A 33 -9.49 -3.60 -4.92
CA ASP A 33 -8.68 -4.80 -5.18
C ASP A 33 -9.07 -5.34 -6.57
N PHE A 34 -8.17 -6.05 -7.23
CA PHE A 34 -8.48 -6.67 -8.52
C PHE A 34 -9.23 -8.00 -8.39
N SER A 35 -9.20 -8.62 -7.20
CA SER A 35 -9.81 -9.91 -6.91
C SER A 35 -11.22 -9.77 -6.37
N THR A 36 -12.22 -10.10 -7.17
CA THR A 36 -13.63 -10.08 -6.75
C THR A 36 -13.89 -10.97 -5.55
N VAL A 37 -13.18 -12.09 -5.42
CA VAL A 37 -13.27 -12.99 -4.26
C VAL A 37 -12.79 -12.28 -2.98
N MET A 38 -11.67 -11.55 -3.05
CA MET A 38 -11.18 -10.76 -1.92
C MET A 38 -12.14 -9.63 -1.56
N LEU A 39 -12.72 -8.96 -2.56
CA LEU A 39 -13.70 -7.89 -2.33
C LEU A 39 -14.98 -8.40 -1.64
N ASP A 40 -15.45 -9.62 -1.96
CA ASP A 40 -16.60 -10.20 -1.27
C ASP A 40 -16.28 -10.53 0.19
N MET A 41 -15.05 -10.96 0.49
CA MET A 41 -14.58 -11.13 1.88
C MET A 41 -14.42 -9.77 2.58
N ALA A 42 -13.93 -8.74 1.89
CA ALA A 42 -13.80 -7.39 2.42
C ALA A 42 -15.16 -6.79 2.82
N LYS A 43 -16.20 -7.00 2.02
CA LYS A 43 -17.58 -6.59 2.36
C LYS A 43 -18.05 -7.25 3.66
N GLN A 44 -17.88 -8.57 3.77
CA GLN A 44 -18.24 -9.30 4.99
C GLN A 44 -17.47 -8.79 6.22
N HIS A 45 -16.17 -8.49 6.05
CA HIS A 45 -15.36 -7.95 7.13
C HIS A 45 -15.78 -6.53 7.52
N ALA A 46 -16.08 -5.66 6.57
CA ALA A 46 -16.61 -4.32 6.82
C ALA A 46 -17.94 -4.38 7.62
N ASP A 47 -18.86 -5.28 7.22
CA ASP A 47 -20.12 -5.51 7.93
C ASP A 47 -19.89 -5.98 9.38
N GLN A 48 -18.94 -6.88 9.62
CA GLN A 48 -18.58 -7.35 10.96
C GLN A 48 -18.01 -6.23 11.84
N LEU A 49 -17.30 -5.29 11.25
CA LEU A 49 -16.77 -4.10 11.94
C LEU A 49 -17.79 -2.97 12.07
N GLY A 50 -18.95 -3.07 11.44
CA GLY A 50 -19.95 -2.00 11.37
C GLY A 50 -19.47 -0.78 10.58
N MET A 51 -18.54 -0.98 9.64
CA MET A 51 -17.97 0.09 8.81
C MET A 51 -18.70 0.22 7.48
N VAL A 52 -18.93 1.47 7.06
CA VAL A 52 -19.40 1.77 5.69
C VAL A 52 -18.18 1.99 4.81
N VAL A 53 -18.00 1.10 3.84
CA VAL A 53 -16.84 1.11 2.91
C VAL A 53 -17.35 1.08 1.48
N ASP A 54 -16.85 1.98 0.63
CA ASP A 54 -17.08 1.96 -0.82
C ASP A 54 -16.07 0.98 -1.45
N ILE A 55 -16.50 -0.27 -1.67
CA ILE A 55 -15.64 -1.34 -2.15
C ILE A 55 -15.80 -1.49 -3.67
N ARG A 56 -14.69 -1.42 -4.40
CA ARG A 56 -14.65 -1.43 -5.86
C ARG A 56 -13.60 -2.40 -6.40
N GLU A 57 -13.91 -3.05 -7.51
CA GLU A 57 -12.90 -3.73 -8.32
C GLU A 57 -12.04 -2.69 -9.05
N GLY A 58 -10.71 -2.87 -9.02
CA GLY A 58 -9.78 -1.97 -9.66
C GLY A 58 -8.36 -2.49 -9.66
N ASP A 59 -7.58 -1.98 -10.62
CA ASP A 59 -6.15 -2.25 -10.74
C ASP A 59 -5.37 -1.13 -10.04
N ALA A 60 -4.41 -1.50 -9.20
CA ALA A 60 -3.55 -0.55 -8.52
C ALA A 60 -2.66 0.25 -9.49
N GLU A 61 -2.39 -0.31 -10.68
CA GLU A 61 -1.58 0.29 -11.74
C GLU A 61 -2.41 1.19 -12.67
N ASP A 62 -3.76 1.18 -12.55
CA ASP A 62 -4.72 2.02 -13.31
C ASP A 62 -5.91 2.40 -12.41
N LEU A 63 -5.70 3.26 -11.44
CA LEU A 63 -6.73 3.70 -10.49
C LEU A 63 -7.74 4.64 -11.16
N ARG A 64 -8.99 4.18 -11.29
CA ARG A 64 -10.07 4.94 -11.96
C ARG A 64 -10.69 6.00 -11.05
N PHE A 65 -9.84 6.87 -10.51
CA PHE A 65 -10.22 8.04 -9.72
C PHE A 65 -9.60 9.29 -10.34
N PRO A 66 -10.25 10.46 -10.20
CA PRO A 66 -9.62 11.74 -10.57
C PRO A 66 -8.34 12.00 -9.75
N ASP A 67 -7.46 12.83 -10.29
CA ASP A 67 -6.31 13.36 -9.54
C ASP A 67 -6.79 14.05 -8.26
N ASP A 68 -5.93 14.06 -7.25
CA ASP A 68 -6.14 14.81 -5.99
C ASP A 68 -7.47 14.48 -5.27
N SER A 69 -7.92 13.23 -5.32
CA SER A 69 -9.23 12.79 -4.81
C SER A 69 -9.23 12.42 -3.33
N PHE A 70 -8.08 11.98 -2.80
CA PHE A 70 -7.99 11.41 -1.46
C PHE A 70 -7.03 12.18 -0.55
N ASP A 71 -7.45 12.34 0.72
CA ASP A 71 -6.62 12.97 1.76
C ASP A 71 -5.55 12.00 2.28
N THR A 72 -5.86 10.69 2.25
CA THR A 72 -4.92 9.63 2.62
C THR A 72 -5.05 8.46 1.65
N VAL A 73 -3.92 7.93 1.18
CA VAL A 73 -3.86 6.68 0.42
C VAL A 73 -3.06 5.66 1.23
N ILE A 74 -3.58 4.45 1.39
CA ILE A 74 -2.91 3.39 2.15
C ILE A 74 -2.72 2.14 1.31
N SER A 75 -1.69 1.36 1.61
CA SER A 75 -1.51 0.00 1.11
C SER A 75 -0.68 -0.82 2.09
N ALA A 76 -0.95 -2.12 2.17
CA ALA A 76 -0.21 -3.01 3.05
C ALA A 76 0.11 -4.34 2.39
N LEU A 77 1.40 -4.70 2.39
CA LEU A 77 1.94 -5.98 1.93
C LEU A 77 1.52 -6.33 0.49
N ALA A 78 1.40 -5.30 -0.35
CA ALA A 78 0.86 -5.42 -1.70
C ALA A 78 1.88 -5.13 -2.81
N THR A 79 2.85 -4.23 -2.59
CA THR A 79 3.81 -3.82 -3.62
C THR A 79 4.63 -4.97 -4.18
N CYS A 80 4.85 -6.02 -3.40
CA CYS A 80 5.57 -7.22 -3.82
C CYS A 80 4.81 -8.05 -4.89
N SER A 81 3.50 -7.90 -4.98
CA SER A 81 2.62 -8.64 -5.90
C SER A 81 2.26 -7.87 -7.17
N PHE A 82 2.50 -6.56 -7.22
CA PHE A 82 2.21 -5.74 -8.41
C PHE A 82 3.14 -6.12 -9.57
N THR A 83 2.63 -6.03 -10.79
CA THR A 83 3.43 -6.24 -12.00
C THR A 83 4.48 -5.14 -12.15
N ASP A 84 4.04 -3.88 -12.01
CA ASP A 84 4.88 -2.69 -11.92
C ASP A 84 4.57 -1.90 -10.64
N PRO A 85 5.30 -2.15 -9.53
CA PRO A 85 5.06 -1.47 -8.27
C PRO A 85 5.31 0.03 -8.34
N VAL A 86 6.17 0.50 -9.25
CA VAL A 86 6.42 1.93 -9.44
C VAL A 86 5.23 2.59 -10.13
N ALA A 87 4.60 1.92 -11.11
CA ALA A 87 3.38 2.41 -11.75
C ALA A 87 2.24 2.52 -10.73
N ALA A 88 2.02 1.50 -9.89
CA ALA A 88 1.02 1.54 -8.83
C ALA A 88 1.26 2.68 -7.83
N LEU A 89 2.51 2.88 -7.40
CA LEU A 89 2.86 3.99 -6.50
C LEU A 89 2.69 5.37 -7.18
N LYS A 90 2.91 5.48 -8.50
CA LYS A 90 2.61 6.71 -9.26
C LYS A 90 1.11 6.99 -9.32
N GLU A 91 0.28 5.97 -9.48
CA GLU A 91 -1.17 6.10 -9.42
C GLU A 91 -1.63 6.51 -8.01
N MET A 92 -1.09 5.88 -6.94
CA MET A 92 -1.36 6.31 -5.56
C MET A 92 -0.97 7.78 -5.35
N ARG A 93 0.19 8.21 -5.90
CA ARG A 93 0.62 9.61 -5.86
C ARG A 93 -0.35 10.52 -6.60
N ARG A 94 -0.82 10.13 -7.80
CA ARG A 94 -1.73 10.94 -8.63
C ARG A 94 -3.07 11.18 -7.96
N VAL A 95 -3.64 10.15 -7.34
CA VAL A 95 -4.94 10.25 -6.68
C VAL A 95 -4.89 10.85 -5.28
N CYS A 96 -3.70 10.92 -4.68
CA CYS A 96 -3.46 11.57 -3.38
C CYS A 96 -3.38 13.10 -3.59
N LYS A 97 -4.06 13.86 -2.73
CA LYS A 97 -3.98 15.32 -2.74
C LYS A 97 -2.56 15.81 -2.48
N PRO A 98 -2.16 16.99 -2.99
CA PRO A 98 -0.81 17.54 -2.78
C PRO A 98 -0.43 17.75 -1.31
N ASP A 99 -1.41 17.94 -0.42
CA ASP A 99 -1.26 18.06 1.02
C ASP A 99 -1.67 16.78 1.79
N GLY A 100 -1.96 15.72 1.05
CA GLY A 100 -2.34 14.41 1.57
C GLY A 100 -1.14 13.55 1.98
N TYR A 101 -1.45 12.34 2.45
CA TYR A 101 -0.44 11.37 2.90
C TYR A 101 -0.61 10.03 2.20
N ILE A 102 0.53 9.37 1.97
CA ILE A 102 0.58 7.98 1.54
C ILE A 102 1.23 7.18 2.67
N LEU A 103 0.51 6.18 3.17
CA LEU A 103 0.91 5.34 4.29
C LEU A 103 1.07 3.90 3.80
N LEU A 104 2.29 3.38 3.86
CA LEU A 104 2.60 2.05 3.36
C LEU A 104 3.17 1.17 4.49
N VAL A 105 2.68 -0.06 4.58
CA VAL A 105 3.29 -1.10 5.40
C VAL A 105 3.72 -2.22 4.46
N GLU A 106 5.01 -2.33 4.20
CA GLU A 106 5.53 -3.23 3.17
C GLU A 106 6.68 -4.08 3.71
N HIS A 107 6.81 -5.27 3.18
CA HIS A 107 8.02 -6.04 3.43
C HIS A 107 9.06 -5.81 2.31
N GLY A 108 10.31 -5.98 2.68
CA GLY A 108 11.42 -5.78 1.76
C GLY A 108 12.62 -6.65 2.10
N ARG A 109 13.71 -6.40 1.39
CA ARG A 109 14.98 -7.04 1.62
C ARG A 109 15.54 -6.66 2.98
N SER A 110 15.92 -7.65 3.78
CA SER A 110 16.54 -7.45 5.09
C SER A 110 17.88 -6.71 5.00
N GLU A 111 18.13 -5.81 5.94
CA GLU A 111 19.45 -5.19 6.13
C GLU A 111 20.48 -6.16 6.74
N ASN A 112 20.03 -7.26 7.34
CA ASN A 112 20.92 -8.32 7.81
C ASN A 112 21.51 -9.07 6.60
N GLY A 113 22.84 -9.07 6.48
CA GLY A 113 23.53 -9.61 5.31
C GLY A 113 23.22 -11.09 5.01
N LEU A 114 23.05 -11.93 6.03
CA LEU A 114 22.73 -13.35 5.84
C LEU A 114 21.29 -13.55 5.37
N ILE A 115 20.34 -12.82 5.98
CA ILE A 115 18.92 -12.90 5.61
C ILE A 115 18.74 -12.31 4.21
N GLY A 116 19.31 -11.13 3.94
CA GLY A 116 19.24 -10.50 2.62
C GLY A 116 19.84 -11.39 1.52
N TRP A 117 20.99 -12.02 1.79
CA TRP A 117 21.57 -12.99 0.87
C TRP A 117 20.63 -14.19 0.60
N TYR A 118 19.97 -14.72 1.65
CA TYR A 118 19.01 -15.80 1.51
C TYR A 118 17.79 -15.37 0.69
N GLN A 119 17.27 -14.14 0.92
CA GLN A 119 16.18 -13.57 0.12
C GLN A 119 16.58 -13.47 -1.36
N ASP A 120 17.74 -12.89 -1.66
CA ASP A 120 18.23 -12.76 -3.05
C ASP A 120 18.39 -14.09 -3.75
N ARG A 121 18.95 -15.10 -3.03
CA ARG A 121 19.16 -16.43 -3.59
C ARG A 121 17.86 -17.15 -3.94
N ASN A 122 16.77 -16.87 -3.23
CA ASN A 122 15.48 -17.53 -3.42
C ASN A 122 14.47 -16.65 -4.15
N ALA A 123 14.84 -15.44 -4.56
CA ALA A 123 13.93 -14.45 -5.16
C ALA A 123 13.17 -15.01 -6.38
N ALA A 124 13.81 -15.77 -7.26
CA ALA A 124 13.15 -16.34 -8.44
C ALA A 124 12.00 -17.29 -8.07
N ARG A 125 12.18 -18.11 -7.01
CA ARG A 125 11.14 -19.03 -6.53
C ARG A 125 9.97 -18.26 -5.90
N GLU A 126 10.25 -17.20 -5.15
CA GLU A 126 9.22 -16.38 -4.52
C GLU A 126 8.39 -15.60 -5.54
N VAL A 127 8.99 -15.18 -6.65
CA VAL A 127 8.27 -14.58 -7.78
C VAL A 127 7.26 -15.57 -8.39
N GLU A 128 7.62 -16.86 -8.51
CA GLU A 128 6.69 -17.91 -8.95
C GLU A 128 5.49 -18.07 -7.99
N LEU A 129 5.67 -17.75 -6.71
CA LEU A 129 4.62 -17.73 -5.69
C LEU A 129 3.85 -16.40 -5.62
N GLY A 130 4.16 -15.44 -6.52
CA GLY A 130 3.50 -14.15 -6.62
C GLY A 130 4.00 -13.09 -5.63
N CYS A 131 5.19 -13.27 -5.05
CA CYS A 131 5.75 -12.32 -4.09
C CYS A 131 7.23 -12.00 -4.40
N ARG A 132 7.55 -10.73 -4.55
CA ARG A 132 8.93 -10.23 -4.69
C ARG A 132 9.45 -9.73 -3.34
N TRP A 133 9.84 -10.63 -2.46
CA TRP A 133 10.16 -10.33 -1.06
C TRP A 133 11.52 -9.64 -0.82
N ASN A 134 12.37 -9.53 -1.86
CA ASN A 134 13.66 -8.86 -1.79
C ASN A 134 13.66 -7.46 -2.41
N GLN A 135 12.49 -6.88 -2.62
CA GLN A 135 12.35 -5.47 -3.05
C GLN A 135 12.85 -4.51 -1.98
N GLN A 136 13.09 -3.29 -2.37
CA GLN A 136 13.43 -2.19 -1.46
C GLN A 136 12.32 -1.12 -1.50
N PRO A 137 11.30 -1.23 -0.63
CA PRO A 137 10.12 -0.36 -0.68
C PRO A 137 10.46 1.14 -0.70
N HIS A 138 11.46 1.56 0.06
CA HIS A 138 11.89 2.96 0.12
C HIS A 138 12.46 3.48 -1.22
N GLU A 139 13.10 2.63 -2.02
CA GLU A 139 13.59 3.02 -3.35
C GLU A 139 12.42 3.12 -4.33
N LEU A 140 11.48 2.16 -4.31
CA LEU A 140 10.29 2.20 -5.14
C LEU A 140 9.47 3.48 -4.90
N VAL A 141 9.31 3.86 -3.62
CA VAL A 141 8.60 5.09 -3.22
C VAL A 141 9.27 6.34 -3.81
N LYS A 142 10.61 6.42 -3.74
CA LYS A 142 11.36 7.53 -4.32
C LYS A 142 11.25 7.57 -5.85
N GLU A 143 11.36 6.40 -6.51
CA GLU A 143 11.25 6.28 -7.97
C GLU A 143 9.87 6.70 -8.47
N ALA A 144 8.82 6.47 -7.67
CA ALA A 144 7.48 6.95 -7.97
C ALA A 144 7.30 8.47 -7.78
N GLY A 145 8.33 9.20 -7.37
CA GLY A 145 8.28 10.65 -7.14
C GLY A 145 7.56 11.04 -5.86
N LEU A 146 7.67 10.21 -4.83
CA LEU A 146 7.16 10.48 -3.49
C LEU A 146 8.30 10.93 -2.57
N GLU A 147 8.02 11.87 -1.69
CA GLU A 147 8.92 12.32 -0.63
C GLU A 147 8.64 11.52 0.65
N ILE A 148 9.65 10.80 1.16
CA ILE A 148 9.53 10.01 2.37
C ILE A 148 9.72 10.92 3.58
N LEU A 149 8.69 11.03 4.42
CA LEU A 149 8.75 11.74 5.69
C LEU A 149 9.29 10.87 6.83
N SER A 150 8.98 9.57 6.79
CA SER A 150 9.52 8.58 7.72
C SER A 150 9.49 7.18 7.12
N ASP A 151 10.49 6.36 7.44
CA ASP A 151 10.56 4.93 7.16
C ASP A 151 11.03 4.21 8.44
N ASN A 152 10.07 3.69 9.20
CA ASN A 152 10.35 2.93 10.40
C ASN A 152 10.49 1.46 10.04
N ARG A 153 11.67 0.90 10.28
CA ARG A 153 12.02 -0.47 9.94
C ARG A 153 11.99 -1.36 11.16
N SER A 154 11.44 -2.55 11.02
CA SER A 154 11.39 -3.57 12.06
C SER A 154 11.72 -4.95 11.48
N LEU A 155 11.77 -5.98 12.33
CA LEU A 155 12.11 -7.34 11.92
C LEU A 155 13.42 -7.41 11.09
N LEU A 156 14.50 -6.82 11.63
CA LEU A 156 15.80 -6.78 10.95
C LEU A 156 15.78 -6.09 9.58
N GLY A 157 14.97 -5.05 9.44
CA GLY A 157 14.82 -4.30 8.20
C GLY A 157 13.90 -4.94 7.16
N ILE A 158 13.19 -6.02 7.51
CA ILE A 158 12.24 -6.68 6.59
C ILE A 158 10.94 -5.89 6.47
N LEU A 159 10.38 -5.40 7.58
CA LEU A 159 9.11 -4.68 7.58
C LEU A 159 9.36 -3.18 7.62
N HIS A 160 8.83 -2.48 6.63
CA HIS A 160 8.87 -1.04 6.47
C HIS A 160 7.51 -0.44 6.79
N SER A 161 7.49 0.62 7.57
CA SER A 161 6.33 1.47 7.82
C SER A 161 6.65 2.87 7.31
N ILE A 162 6.22 3.15 6.06
CA ILE A 162 6.58 4.36 5.33
C ILE A 162 5.43 5.35 5.36
N ARG A 163 5.73 6.60 5.73
CA ARG A 163 4.87 7.75 5.52
C ARG A 163 5.52 8.65 4.48
N ALA A 164 4.79 8.92 3.41
CA ALA A 164 5.24 9.75 2.31
C ALA A 164 4.19 10.79 1.91
N ILE A 165 4.61 11.76 1.11
CA ILE A 165 3.75 12.76 0.48
C ILE A 165 4.07 12.84 -1.01
N PRO A 166 3.13 13.32 -1.86
CA PRO A 166 3.45 13.68 -3.24
C PRO A 166 4.58 14.71 -3.26
N ALA A 167 5.71 14.39 -3.95
CA ALA A 167 6.78 15.37 -4.08
C ALA A 167 6.28 16.58 -4.87
N LYS A 168 6.60 17.79 -4.39
CA LYS A 168 6.29 19.03 -5.13
C LYS A 168 7.03 19.00 -6.45
N LEU A 169 6.29 19.10 -7.54
CA LEU A 169 6.88 19.35 -8.85
C LEU A 169 7.49 20.76 -8.84
N ASN A 170 8.81 20.84 -8.91
CA ASN A 170 9.52 22.11 -9.10
C ASN A 170 9.33 22.62 -10.53
#